data_b1da36b384a04689ba08d7ffa5e801c2
#
_entry.id   b1da36b384a04689ba08d7ffa5e801c2
#
_cell.length_a   1.000
_cell.length_b   1.000
_cell.length_c   1.000
_cell.angle_alpha   90.00
_cell.angle_beta   90.00
_cell.angle_gamma   90.00
#
_symmetry.space_group_name_H-M   'P 1'
#
loop_
_entity.id
_entity.type
_entity.pdbx_description
1 polymer ?
#
loop_
_entity_poly.entity_id
_entity_poly.type
_entity_poly.pdbx_seq_one_letter_code
_entity_poly.pdbx_strand_id
1 'polypeptide(L)'
;MKKKIFNLLTGMLLSCALAGSTVAVQAEEAGTDTVKSYLTGEDVSVGIGHRRPIAVMLGNDTNGAPQSGTENAGVIYEAPVEGSITRLMAIIEDYDNIPRIGSVRSCRDYFLFYANEYDAIYSHYGQAVYALQYLDQHLIDNLNGLTLGNAYYRSTDRVAPHNAYTDFSHLQAGIQSQGYSQDYKEDYNGHFQFAPEGTETTLDDGVSANVVKLDNFAYNHPWFEYNAETKEYSRFQFNAPHIDQNTGNQLTCENIILQYSNYVPYDPNGYLNVDTQSGGEGKYITRGKAIDIHWTKDSQWGITHYYDSNNQEIQLNPGKTWVEIVLNDSVGSVSLQ
;
A
#
# COMPACT_ATOMS: atom_id res chain seq x y z
N MET A 1 5.10 105.25 -17.61
CA MET A 1 3.81 105.37 -16.91
C MET A 1 2.85 104.34 -17.39
N LYS A 2 2.78 103.19 -16.80
CA LYS A 2 1.77 102.12 -17.09
C LYS A 2 1.47 101.37 -15.79
N LYS A 3 0.23 101.52 -15.31
CA LYS A 3 -0.27 100.79 -14.13
C LYS A 3 -0.47 99.31 -14.44
N LYS A 4 0.00 98.45 -13.59
CA LYS A 4 -0.29 97.05 -13.60
C LYS A 4 -1.49 96.77 -12.70
N ILE A 5 -2.52 96.19 -13.29
CA ILE A 5 -3.70 95.69 -12.58
C ILE A 5 -3.42 94.25 -12.18
N PHE A 6 -3.62 93.95 -10.91
CA PHE A 6 -3.45 92.61 -10.34
C PHE A 6 -4.84 91.99 -10.19
N ASN A 7 -5.11 90.94 -10.95
CA ASN A 7 -6.34 90.13 -10.81
C ASN A 7 -6.06 88.95 -9.90
N LEU A 8 -6.78 88.96 -8.79
CA LEU A 8 -6.81 87.82 -7.83
C LEU A 8 -7.82 86.79 -8.34
N LEU A 9 -7.39 85.66 -8.69
CA LEU A 9 -8.26 84.53 -8.97
C LEU A 9 -8.28 83.61 -7.74
N THR A 10 -9.44 83.49 -7.11
CA THR A 10 -9.71 82.57 -6.00
C THR A 10 -10.01 81.26 -6.56
N GLY A 11 -9.09 80.31 -6.40
CA GLY A 11 -9.28 78.91 -6.77
C GLY A 11 -9.93 78.17 -5.62
N MET A 12 -11.12 77.66 -5.87
CA MET A 12 -11.87 76.76 -4.98
C MET A 12 -11.38 75.35 -5.15
N LEU A 13 -10.63 74.79 -4.19
CA LEU A 13 -10.22 73.42 -4.16
C LEU A 13 -11.39 72.50 -3.71
N LEU A 14 -11.93 71.73 -4.64
CA LEU A 14 -12.91 70.72 -4.37
C LEU A 14 -12.15 69.43 -4.03
N SER A 15 -12.07 69.01 -2.75
CA SER A 15 -11.50 67.76 -2.30
C SER A 15 -12.52 66.62 -2.45
N CYS A 16 -12.41 65.82 -3.52
CA CYS A 16 -13.11 64.55 -3.63
C CYS A 16 -12.43 63.54 -2.71
N ALA A 17 -13.08 63.21 -1.58
CA ALA A 17 -12.71 62.04 -0.78
C ALA A 17 -13.21 60.76 -1.51
N LEU A 18 -12.29 60.02 -2.12
CA LEU A 18 -12.54 58.62 -2.57
C LEU A 18 -12.54 57.73 -1.34
N ALA A 19 -13.72 57.32 -0.88
CA ALA A 19 -13.88 56.21 0.06
C ALA A 19 -13.57 54.94 -0.70
N GLY A 20 -12.32 54.45 -0.59
CA GLY A 20 -11.94 53.13 -1.04
C GLY A 20 -12.50 52.08 -0.08
N SER A 21 -13.63 51.46 -0.43
CA SER A 21 -14.07 50.23 0.21
C SER A 21 -13.09 49.11 -0.17
N THR A 22 -12.16 48.76 0.72
CA THR A 22 -11.41 47.53 0.63
C THR A 22 -12.38 46.37 0.88
N VAL A 23 -12.82 45.70 -0.20
CA VAL A 23 -13.44 44.41 -0.10
C VAL A 23 -12.31 43.48 0.34
N ALA A 24 -12.31 43.08 1.62
CA ALA A 24 -11.52 41.97 2.07
C ALA A 24 -12.09 40.72 1.39
N VAL A 25 -11.41 40.25 0.35
CA VAL A 25 -11.61 38.89 -0.16
C VAL A 25 -11.11 37.99 0.97
N GLN A 26 -12.03 37.48 1.80
CA GLN A 26 -11.75 36.30 2.59
C GLN A 26 -11.44 35.20 1.58
N ALA A 27 -10.18 34.76 1.53
CA ALA A 27 -9.85 33.48 0.98
C ALA A 27 -10.63 32.49 1.86
N GLU A 28 -11.71 31.90 1.34
CA GLU A 28 -12.27 30.66 1.85
C GLU A 28 -11.08 29.69 1.84
N GLU A 29 -10.63 29.26 3.03
CA GLU A 29 -9.83 28.06 3.12
C GLU A 29 -10.71 26.98 2.49
N ALA A 30 -10.33 26.53 1.30
CA ALA A 30 -10.88 25.34 0.71
C ALA A 30 -10.55 24.24 1.70
N GLY A 31 -11.50 23.88 2.54
CA GLY A 31 -11.43 22.68 3.36
C GLY A 31 -11.16 21.54 2.37
N THR A 32 -10.00 20.91 2.47
CA THR A 32 -9.71 19.74 1.67
C THR A 32 -10.67 18.68 2.18
N ASP A 33 -11.74 18.40 1.42
CA ASP A 33 -12.64 17.29 1.74
C ASP A 33 -11.80 16.03 1.84
N THR A 34 -11.86 15.37 2.99
CA THR A 34 -11.16 14.11 3.26
C THR A 34 -12.16 12.96 3.39
N VAL A 35 -11.70 11.76 3.10
CA VAL A 35 -12.41 10.50 3.34
C VAL A 35 -11.45 9.53 4.02
N LYS A 36 -11.98 8.51 4.66
CA LYS A 36 -11.16 7.44 5.22
C LYS A 36 -10.61 6.56 4.10
N SER A 37 -9.30 6.35 4.11
CA SER A 37 -8.63 5.39 3.23
C SER A 37 -9.14 3.98 3.50
N TYR A 38 -9.48 3.24 2.44
CA TYR A 38 -9.80 1.82 2.54
C TYR A 38 -8.57 0.95 2.86
N LEU A 39 -7.36 1.47 2.66
CA LEU A 39 -6.12 0.73 2.95
C LEU A 39 -5.62 0.95 4.37
N THR A 40 -5.75 2.18 4.90
CA THR A 40 -5.10 2.57 6.16
C THR A 40 -6.07 3.08 7.23
N GLY A 41 -7.34 3.36 6.90
CA GLY A 41 -8.29 3.97 7.82
C GLY A 41 -7.97 5.43 8.19
N GLU A 42 -6.90 5.99 7.65
CA GLU A 42 -6.48 7.38 7.85
C GLU A 42 -7.28 8.34 6.95
N ASP A 43 -7.27 9.63 7.29
CA ASP A 43 -7.88 10.66 6.46
C ASP A 43 -6.97 10.98 5.26
N VAL A 44 -7.52 10.81 4.07
CA VAL A 44 -6.86 11.12 2.80
C VAL A 44 -7.75 12.06 1.96
N SER A 45 -7.18 12.76 0.99
CA SER A 45 -7.99 13.57 0.08
C SER A 45 -8.99 12.69 -0.69
N VAL A 46 -10.18 13.22 -1.00
CA VAL A 46 -11.23 12.52 -1.76
C VAL A 46 -10.68 11.93 -3.06
N GLY A 47 -9.80 12.67 -3.76
CA GLY A 47 -9.21 12.21 -5.02
C GLY A 47 -8.30 10.99 -4.88
N ILE A 48 -7.71 10.76 -3.69
CA ILE A 48 -6.90 9.57 -3.40
C ILE A 48 -7.81 8.45 -2.87
N GLY A 49 -8.63 8.72 -1.85
CA GLY A 49 -9.43 7.69 -1.19
C GLY A 49 -10.56 7.09 -2.04
N HIS A 50 -10.97 7.75 -3.13
CA HIS A 50 -11.93 7.20 -4.09
C HIS A 50 -11.25 6.53 -5.30
N ARG A 51 -9.93 6.56 -5.37
CA ARG A 51 -9.17 5.97 -6.48
C ARG A 51 -8.71 4.56 -6.17
N ARG A 52 -8.91 3.64 -7.12
CA ARG A 52 -8.38 2.29 -7.04
C ARG A 52 -6.87 2.29 -6.84
N PRO A 53 -6.34 1.50 -5.89
CA PRO A 53 -4.91 1.40 -5.67
C PRO A 53 -4.24 0.59 -6.77
N ILE A 54 -2.92 0.72 -6.85
CA ILE A 54 -2.08 -0.18 -7.64
C ILE A 54 -1.50 -1.25 -6.71
N ALA A 55 -1.68 -2.52 -7.05
CA ALA A 55 -1.01 -3.65 -6.38
C ALA A 55 0.21 -4.06 -7.19
N VAL A 56 1.41 -3.71 -6.72
CA VAL A 56 2.67 -3.91 -7.47
C VAL A 56 3.45 -5.10 -6.94
N MET A 57 3.80 -6.04 -7.83
CA MET A 57 4.68 -7.16 -7.49
C MET A 57 6.14 -6.72 -7.41
N LEU A 58 6.78 -6.90 -6.27
CA LEU A 58 8.16 -6.48 -6.00
C LEU A 58 9.06 -7.69 -5.71
N GLY A 59 10.30 -7.63 -6.22
CA GLY A 59 11.32 -8.61 -5.88
C GLY A 59 11.78 -8.46 -4.43
N ASN A 60 11.97 -9.59 -3.73
CA ASN A 60 12.48 -9.59 -2.36
C ASN A 60 13.67 -10.55 -2.19
N ASP A 61 14.52 -10.60 -3.19
CA ASP A 61 15.85 -11.21 -3.12
C ASP A 61 16.94 -10.13 -2.98
N THR A 62 18.16 -10.51 -2.67
CA THR A 62 19.28 -9.57 -2.44
C THR A 62 19.62 -8.68 -3.64
N ASN A 63 19.24 -9.08 -4.87
CA ASN A 63 19.41 -8.26 -6.07
C ASN A 63 18.20 -7.34 -6.31
N GLY A 64 17.04 -7.70 -5.77
CA GLY A 64 15.80 -6.92 -5.82
C GLY A 64 15.69 -5.88 -4.72
N ALA A 65 16.27 -6.16 -3.55
CA ALA A 65 16.30 -5.26 -2.39
C ALA A 65 17.47 -4.24 -2.49
N PRO A 66 17.35 -3.04 -1.87
CA PRO A 66 16.11 -2.46 -1.37
C PRO A 66 15.16 -2.11 -2.51
N GLN A 67 13.86 -2.23 -2.26
CA GLN A 67 12.82 -1.86 -3.21
C GLN A 67 12.62 -0.34 -3.22
N SER A 68 11.97 0.16 -4.26
CA SER A 68 11.59 1.58 -4.40
C SER A 68 10.07 1.72 -4.35
N GLY A 69 9.57 2.70 -3.60
CA GLY A 69 8.15 3.01 -3.48
C GLY A 69 7.38 2.12 -2.50
N THR A 70 8.07 1.26 -1.76
CA THR A 70 7.45 0.36 -0.78
C THR A 70 6.94 1.12 0.45
N GLU A 71 7.63 2.21 0.84
CA GLU A 71 7.21 3.09 1.94
C GLU A 71 5.83 3.71 1.73
N ASN A 72 5.41 3.87 0.47
CA ASN A 72 4.12 4.47 0.11
C ASN A 72 2.94 3.48 0.16
N ALA A 73 3.20 2.20 0.38
CA ALA A 73 2.15 1.21 0.47
C ALA A 73 1.36 1.33 1.78
N GLY A 74 0.04 1.35 1.69
CA GLY A 74 -0.85 1.21 2.84
C GLY A 74 -0.92 -0.24 3.32
N VAL A 75 -0.82 -1.20 2.38
CA VAL A 75 -0.80 -2.64 2.69
C VAL A 75 0.32 -3.32 1.92
N ILE A 76 1.05 -4.23 2.58
CA ILE A 76 2.09 -5.04 1.97
C ILE A 76 1.83 -6.51 2.30
N TYR A 77 1.75 -7.34 1.27
CA TYR A 77 1.78 -8.79 1.43
C TYR A 77 3.19 -9.31 1.18
N GLU A 78 3.66 -10.22 2.04
CA GLU A 78 4.82 -11.05 1.76
C GLU A 78 4.41 -12.52 1.73
N ALA A 79 4.79 -13.22 0.68
CA ALA A 79 4.52 -14.64 0.54
C ALA A 79 5.69 -15.38 -0.10
N PRO A 80 5.89 -16.68 0.26
CA PRO A 80 6.89 -17.52 -0.39
C PRO A 80 6.59 -17.69 -1.88
N VAL A 81 7.65 -17.79 -2.64
CA VAL A 81 7.63 -18.22 -4.04
C VAL A 81 8.65 -19.34 -4.25
N GLU A 82 8.83 -19.81 -5.47
CA GLU A 82 9.84 -20.83 -5.79
C GLU A 82 11.26 -20.37 -5.40
N GLY A 83 12.14 -21.32 -5.15
CA GLY A 83 13.55 -21.08 -4.81
C GLY A 83 13.77 -20.60 -3.37
N SER A 84 12.85 -20.86 -2.47
CA SER A 84 12.89 -20.49 -1.04
C SER A 84 12.97 -18.97 -0.79
N ILE A 85 12.71 -18.15 -1.79
CA ILE A 85 12.62 -16.67 -1.63
C ILE A 85 11.18 -16.25 -1.41
N THR A 86 11.00 -14.99 -1.01
CA THR A 86 9.68 -14.36 -0.92
C THR A 86 9.49 -13.32 -2.03
N ARG A 87 8.28 -12.88 -2.20
CA ARG A 87 7.91 -11.68 -2.94
C ARG A 87 7.03 -10.78 -2.11
N LEU A 88 7.15 -9.47 -2.38
CA LEU A 88 6.25 -8.49 -1.83
C LEU A 88 5.20 -8.11 -2.89
N MET A 89 4.00 -7.83 -2.42
CA MET A 89 3.00 -7.10 -3.18
C MET A 89 2.65 -5.84 -2.40
N ALA A 90 3.05 -4.68 -2.94
CA ALA A 90 2.78 -3.38 -2.34
C ALA A 90 1.47 -2.81 -2.91
N ILE A 91 0.50 -2.49 -2.06
CA ILE A 91 -0.79 -1.89 -2.43
C ILE A 91 -0.73 -0.41 -2.08
N ILE A 92 -0.77 0.42 -3.12
CA ILE A 92 -0.48 1.85 -3.05
C ILE A 92 -1.66 2.64 -3.60
N GLU A 93 -2.28 3.52 -2.81
CA GLU A 93 -3.36 4.41 -3.26
C GLU A 93 -2.83 5.78 -3.71
N ASP A 94 -1.85 6.37 -2.99
CA ASP A 94 -1.19 7.61 -3.39
C ASP A 94 0.12 7.31 -4.14
N TYR A 95 0.00 7.07 -5.45
CA TYR A 95 1.14 6.77 -6.32
C TYR A 95 1.57 7.95 -7.20
N ASP A 96 1.03 9.16 -7.00
CA ASP A 96 1.22 10.31 -7.89
C ASP A 96 2.64 10.87 -7.91
N ASN A 97 3.29 10.91 -6.75
CA ASN A 97 4.58 11.58 -6.59
C ASN A 97 5.73 10.59 -6.30
N ILE A 98 5.54 9.31 -6.52
CA ILE A 98 6.57 8.31 -6.29
C ILE A 98 7.55 8.34 -7.46
N PRO A 99 8.85 8.64 -7.25
CA PRO A 99 9.83 8.78 -8.34
C PRO A 99 9.98 7.53 -9.18
N ARG A 100 9.94 6.35 -8.52
CA ARG A 100 9.93 5.03 -9.15
C ARG A 100 9.37 3.98 -8.20
N ILE A 101 8.78 2.94 -8.77
CA ILE A 101 8.26 1.78 -8.04
C ILE A 101 8.88 0.52 -8.63
N GLY A 102 9.47 -0.33 -7.79
CA GLY A 102 10.12 -1.58 -8.25
C GLY A 102 11.26 -2.06 -7.33
N SER A 103 12.03 -3.08 -7.73
CA SER A 103 11.97 -3.74 -9.05
C SER A 103 10.71 -4.58 -9.20
N VAL A 104 9.98 -4.37 -10.29
CA VAL A 104 8.73 -5.08 -10.56
C VAL A 104 9.02 -6.49 -11.04
N ARG A 105 8.29 -7.47 -10.51
CA ARG A 105 8.53 -8.90 -10.73
C ARG A 105 7.29 -9.65 -11.20
N SER A 106 7.51 -10.93 -11.49
CA SER A 106 6.49 -11.78 -12.06
C SER A 106 5.38 -12.12 -11.07
N CYS A 107 4.15 -12.15 -11.57
CA CYS A 107 2.96 -12.61 -10.89
C CYS A 107 3.06 -14.08 -10.46
N ARG A 108 2.41 -14.40 -9.33
CA ARG A 108 1.97 -15.72 -8.93
C ARG A 108 0.45 -15.67 -8.74
N ASP A 109 -0.24 -16.76 -9.00
CA ASP A 109 -1.71 -16.78 -9.02
C ASP A 109 -2.36 -16.35 -7.70
N TYR A 110 -1.85 -16.80 -6.55
CA TYR A 110 -2.39 -16.40 -5.24
C TYR A 110 -2.30 -14.90 -4.97
N PHE A 111 -1.31 -14.18 -5.51
CA PHE A 111 -1.26 -12.72 -5.39
C PHE A 111 -2.37 -12.01 -6.19
N LEU A 112 -2.88 -12.62 -7.26
CA LEU A 112 -4.04 -12.08 -7.98
C LEU A 112 -5.28 -12.05 -7.08
N PHE A 113 -5.46 -13.12 -6.29
CA PHE A 113 -6.62 -13.22 -5.39
C PHE A 113 -6.54 -12.20 -4.26
N TYR A 114 -5.35 -11.98 -3.68
CA TYR A 114 -5.14 -10.94 -2.69
C TYR A 114 -5.27 -9.53 -3.27
N ALA A 115 -4.76 -9.26 -4.46
CA ALA A 115 -4.90 -7.95 -5.11
C ALA A 115 -6.37 -7.60 -5.41
N ASN A 116 -7.17 -8.61 -5.80
CA ASN A 116 -8.60 -8.44 -6.08
C ASN A 116 -9.40 -7.99 -4.84
N GLU A 117 -8.97 -8.35 -3.64
CA GLU A 117 -9.61 -7.97 -2.38
C GLU A 117 -9.64 -6.45 -2.15
N TYR A 118 -8.77 -5.72 -2.85
CA TYR A 118 -8.65 -4.25 -2.78
C TYR A 118 -9.22 -3.56 -4.02
N ASP A 119 -9.88 -4.28 -4.91
CA ASP A 119 -10.25 -3.79 -6.25
C ASP A 119 -9.07 -3.13 -6.98
N ALA A 120 -7.85 -3.58 -6.70
CA ALA A 120 -6.62 -2.97 -7.19
C ALA A 120 -6.40 -3.24 -8.68
N ILE A 121 -5.71 -2.31 -9.37
CA ILE A 121 -5.11 -2.56 -10.67
C ILE A 121 -3.76 -3.25 -10.43
N TYR A 122 -3.63 -4.49 -10.89
CA TYR A 122 -2.48 -5.33 -10.60
C TYR A 122 -1.30 -5.05 -11.55
N SER A 123 -0.14 -4.72 -11.02
CA SER A 123 1.07 -4.36 -11.78
C SER A 123 2.16 -5.41 -11.61
N HIS A 124 2.59 -6.04 -12.71
CA HIS A 124 3.58 -7.12 -12.68
C HIS A 124 4.44 -7.15 -13.95
N TYR A 125 5.62 -7.76 -13.88
CA TYR A 125 6.49 -7.94 -15.03
C TYR A 125 6.75 -9.43 -15.27
N GLY A 126 5.95 -10.05 -16.15
CA GLY A 126 5.90 -11.48 -16.37
C GLY A 126 5.05 -12.21 -15.33
N GLN A 127 4.90 -13.51 -15.49
CA GLN A 127 4.04 -14.36 -14.67
C GLN A 127 4.52 -15.82 -14.65
N ALA A 128 4.08 -16.57 -13.62
CA ALA A 128 4.13 -18.02 -13.63
C ALA A 128 3.07 -18.57 -14.59
N VAL A 129 3.33 -19.75 -15.15
CA VAL A 129 2.40 -20.43 -16.07
C VAL A 129 1.01 -20.65 -15.43
N TYR A 130 0.97 -20.90 -14.13
CA TYR A 130 -0.27 -21.15 -13.36
C TYR A 130 -1.16 -19.92 -13.21
N ALA A 131 -0.59 -18.72 -13.33
CA ALA A 131 -1.36 -17.47 -13.32
C ALA A 131 -2.00 -17.13 -14.67
N LEU A 132 -1.52 -17.72 -15.79
CA LEU A 132 -1.98 -17.39 -17.14
C LEU A 132 -3.49 -17.59 -17.30
N GLN A 133 -4.04 -18.69 -16.76
CA GLN A 133 -5.47 -18.97 -16.87
C GLN A 133 -6.36 -17.84 -16.32
N TYR A 134 -5.92 -17.12 -15.30
CA TYR A 134 -6.67 -16.01 -14.69
C TYR A 134 -6.43 -14.71 -15.43
N LEU A 135 -5.20 -14.47 -15.87
CA LEU A 135 -4.83 -13.28 -16.64
C LEU A 135 -5.46 -13.27 -18.03
N ASP A 136 -5.49 -14.43 -18.71
CA ASP A 136 -6.07 -14.58 -20.05
C ASP A 136 -7.61 -14.45 -20.06
N GLN A 137 -8.25 -14.76 -18.93
CA GLN A 137 -9.69 -14.57 -18.75
C GLN A 137 -10.08 -13.14 -18.32
N HIS A 138 -9.11 -12.25 -18.13
CA HIS A 138 -9.32 -10.88 -17.66
C HIS A 138 -10.15 -10.79 -16.37
N LEU A 139 -9.87 -11.68 -15.42
CA LEU A 139 -10.59 -11.71 -14.14
C LEU A 139 -10.14 -10.61 -13.19
N ILE A 140 -9.02 -9.96 -13.48
CA ILE A 140 -8.49 -8.80 -12.76
C ILE A 140 -7.85 -7.83 -13.77
N ASP A 141 -8.08 -6.54 -13.58
CA ASP A 141 -7.38 -5.50 -14.33
C ASP A 141 -5.88 -5.55 -14.03
N ASN A 142 -5.06 -5.73 -15.06
CA ASN A 142 -3.62 -5.90 -14.84
C ASN A 142 -2.76 -5.20 -15.89
N LEU A 143 -1.60 -4.75 -15.45
CA LEU A 143 -0.55 -4.18 -16.28
C LEU A 143 0.61 -5.19 -16.33
N ASN A 144 0.77 -5.86 -17.47
CA ASN A 144 1.84 -6.83 -17.67
C ASN A 144 3.01 -6.22 -18.45
N GLY A 145 4.15 -6.06 -17.83
CA GLY A 145 5.34 -5.47 -18.44
C GLY A 145 5.96 -6.27 -19.60
N LEU A 146 5.52 -7.51 -19.86
CA LEU A 146 5.89 -8.24 -21.08
C LEU A 146 5.11 -7.79 -22.32
N THR A 147 3.92 -7.23 -22.13
CA THR A 147 3.01 -6.85 -23.23
C THR A 147 2.75 -5.35 -23.30
N LEU A 148 2.88 -4.63 -22.18
CA LEU A 148 2.62 -3.19 -22.06
C LEU A 148 3.94 -2.43 -21.82
N GLY A 149 4.74 -2.26 -22.88
CA GLY A 149 6.02 -1.58 -22.81
C GLY A 149 5.94 -0.11 -22.38
N ASN A 150 4.77 0.53 -22.52
CA ASN A 150 4.53 1.91 -22.10
C ASN A 150 4.24 2.05 -20.59
N ALA A 151 3.91 0.95 -19.90
CA ALA A 151 3.65 0.95 -18.46
C ALA A 151 4.93 0.77 -17.61
N TYR A 152 6.08 0.53 -18.23
CA TYR A 152 7.32 0.21 -17.54
C TYR A 152 8.54 0.72 -18.29
N TYR A 153 9.65 0.82 -17.57
CA TYR A 153 10.97 1.05 -18.14
C TYR A 153 12.03 0.15 -17.50
N ARG A 154 13.20 0.04 -18.15
CA ARG A 154 14.36 -0.65 -17.61
C ARG A 154 15.35 0.37 -17.09
N SER A 155 15.69 0.30 -15.80
CA SER A 155 16.72 1.15 -15.23
C SER A 155 18.13 0.64 -15.59
N THR A 156 19.11 1.51 -15.50
CA THR A 156 20.51 1.20 -15.82
C THR A 156 21.37 0.96 -14.56
N ASP A 157 20.84 1.21 -13.38
CA ASP A 157 21.50 1.01 -12.09
C ASP A 157 21.43 -0.44 -11.58
N ARG A 158 20.66 -1.28 -12.26
CA ARG A 158 20.57 -2.73 -12.00
C ARG A 158 20.56 -3.51 -13.31
N VAL A 159 20.79 -4.82 -13.22
CA VAL A 159 20.73 -5.74 -14.36
C VAL A 159 19.42 -6.52 -14.39
N ALA A 160 18.98 -6.92 -15.58
CA ALA A 160 17.81 -7.80 -15.72
C ALA A 160 18.03 -9.12 -14.94
N PRO A 161 17.00 -9.64 -14.30
CA PRO A 161 15.59 -9.25 -14.31
C PRO A 161 15.21 -8.23 -13.21
N HIS A 162 16.17 -7.67 -12.45
CA HIS A 162 15.94 -6.80 -11.28
C HIS A 162 15.87 -5.30 -11.61
N ASN A 163 15.73 -4.95 -12.88
CA ASN A 163 15.81 -3.56 -13.37
C ASN A 163 14.50 -3.08 -14.04
N ALA A 164 13.39 -3.77 -13.85
CA ALA A 164 12.09 -3.31 -14.33
C ALA A 164 11.45 -2.40 -13.27
N TYR A 165 11.06 -1.20 -13.69
CA TYR A 165 10.43 -0.19 -12.84
C TYR A 165 9.23 0.44 -13.53
N THR A 166 8.36 1.04 -12.73
CA THR A 166 7.29 1.91 -13.16
C THR A 166 7.32 3.21 -12.34
N ASP A 167 6.50 4.17 -12.72
CA ASP A 167 6.22 5.42 -12.01
C ASP A 167 4.81 5.89 -12.36
N PHE A 168 4.37 7.01 -11.81
CA PHE A 168 3.03 7.54 -12.07
C PHE A 168 2.73 7.66 -13.58
N SER A 169 3.65 8.22 -14.37
CA SER A 169 3.41 8.47 -15.79
C SER A 169 3.27 7.17 -16.59
N HIS A 170 4.09 6.17 -16.27
CA HIS A 170 4.02 4.85 -16.91
C HIS A 170 2.78 4.07 -16.48
N LEU A 171 2.41 4.13 -15.19
CA LEU A 171 1.14 3.54 -14.70
C LEU A 171 -0.05 4.15 -15.42
N GLN A 172 -0.14 5.48 -15.49
CA GLN A 172 -1.23 6.17 -16.20
C GLN A 172 -1.28 5.80 -17.69
N ALA A 173 -0.13 5.74 -18.35
CA ALA A 173 -0.07 5.32 -19.75
C ALA A 173 -0.56 3.88 -19.96
N GLY A 174 -0.21 2.97 -19.03
CA GLY A 174 -0.71 1.60 -19.03
C GLY A 174 -2.21 1.51 -18.79
N ILE A 175 -2.71 2.15 -17.75
CA ILE A 175 -4.14 2.18 -17.36
C ILE A 175 -4.98 2.73 -18.52
N GLN A 176 -4.57 3.87 -19.09
CA GLN A 176 -5.26 4.50 -20.20
C GLN A 176 -5.26 3.62 -21.46
N SER A 177 -4.15 2.94 -21.76
CA SER A 177 -4.04 2.06 -22.94
C SER A 177 -4.94 0.83 -22.84
N GLN A 178 -5.26 0.39 -21.62
CA GLN A 178 -6.16 -0.72 -21.35
C GLN A 178 -7.62 -0.29 -21.13
N GLY A 179 -7.88 1.01 -20.98
CA GLY A 179 -9.21 1.54 -20.71
C GLY A 179 -9.76 1.17 -19.33
N TYR A 180 -8.87 0.93 -18.34
CA TYR A 180 -9.31 0.60 -16.98
C TYR A 180 -9.85 1.81 -16.24
N SER A 181 -10.95 1.61 -15.48
CA SER A 181 -11.43 2.60 -14.52
C SER A 181 -10.43 2.80 -13.41
N GLN A 182 -10.27 4.05 -12.98
CA GLN A 182 -9.50 4.38 -11.79
C GLN A 182 -10.39 4.59 -10.56
N ASP A 183 -11.70 4.61 -10.72
CA ASP A 183 -12.64 4.64 -9.61
C ASP A 183 -12.93 3.23 -9.13
N TYR A 184 -13.09 3.05 -7.83
CA TYR A 184 -13.54 1.79 -7.24
C TYR A 184 -14.86 1.33 -7.84
N LYS A 185 -15.12 0.01 -7.83
CA LYS A 185 -16.44 -0.53 -8.13
C LYS A 185 -17.47 0.03 -7.16
N GLU A 186 -18.68 0.22 -7.65
CA GLU A 186 -19.78 0.86 -6.88
C GLU A 186 -20.13 0.12 -5.58
N ASP A 187 -19.92 -1.19 -5.55
CA ASP A 187 -20.18 -2.07 -4.42
C ASP A 187 -18.97 -2.32 -3.52
N TYR A 188 -17.80 -1.71 -3.82
CA TYR A 188 -16.60 -1.87 -3.00
C TYR A 188 -16.71 -1.04 -1.72
N ASN A 189 -16.52 -1.69 -0.57
CA ASN A 189 -16.66 -1.07 0.76
C ASN A 189 -15.41 -1.22 1.65
N GLY A 190 -14.25 -1.50 1.04
CA GLY A 190 -13.00 -1.75 1.76
C GLY A 190 -12.80 -3.21 2.11
N HIS A 191 -11.57 -3.54 2.50
CA HIS A 191 -11.15 -4.87 2.91
C HIS A 191 -11.09 -5.00 4.44
N PHE A 192 -10.46 -4.03 5.11
CA PHE A 192 -10.30 -4.05 6.56
C PHE A 192 -11.35 -3.23 7.30
N GLN A 193 -11.63 -3.66 8.53
CA GLN A 193 -12.33 -2.83 9.51
C GLN A 193 -11.29 -2.09 10.35
N PHE A 194 -11.48 -0.79 10.58
CA PHE A 194 -10.58 0.01 11.41
C PHE A 194 -11.25 0.42 12.71
N ALA A 195 -10.41 0.58 13.76
CA ALA A 195 -10.86 1.12 15.04
C ALA A 195 -11.54 2.48 14.83
N PRO A 196 -12.70 2.73 15.48
CA PRO A 196 -13.38 4.01 15.37
C PRO A 196 -12.49 5.18 15.78
N GLU A 197 -12.73 6.34 15.20
CA GLU A 197 -11.97 7.56 15.51
C GLU A 197 -11.91 7.84 17.02
N GLY A 198 -10.72 8.15 17.51
CA GLY A 198 -10.47 8.39 18.93
C GLY A 198 -10.39 7.12 19.80
N THR A 199 -10.48 5.94 19.19
CA THR A 199 -10.26 4.65 19.88
C THR A 199 -8.99 3.98 19.37
N GLU A 200 -8.53 2.95 20.12
CA GLU A 200 -7.33 2.18 19.80
C GLU A 200 -7.55 0.70 20.12
N THR A 201 -7.13 -0.17 19.21
CA THR A 201 -7.07 -1.61 19.44
C THR A 201 -5.75 -1.93 20.16
N THR A 202 -5.79 -2.31 21.43
CA THR A 202 -4.59 -2.51 22.28
C THR A 202 -4.22 -3.97 22.48
N LEU A 203 -5.14 -4.89 22.22
CA LEU A 203 -5.00 -6.34 22.44
C LEU A 203 -4.55 -6.68 23.87
N ASP A 204 -5.20 -6.10 24.88
CA ASP A 204 -4.77 -6.17 26.29
C ASP A 204 -4.58 -7.60 26.81
N ASP A 205 -5.43 -8.54 26.39
CA ASP A 205 -5.35 -9.97 26.74
C ASP A 205 -4.33 -10.75 25.89
N GLY A 206 -3.68 -10.09 24.93
CA GLY A 206 -2.72 -10.69 24.01
C GLY A 206 -1.37 -10.98 24.67
N VAL A 207 -0.62 -11.90 24.04
CA VAL A 207 0.76 -12.20 24.44
C VAL A 207 1.71 -11.08 24.00
N SER A 208 2.87 -10.96 24.66
CA SER A 208 3.92 -10.00 24.24
C SER A 208 4.37 -10.29 22.81
N ALA A 209 4.52 -9.24 22.01
CA ALA A 209 4.98 -9.29 20.63
C ALA A 209 5.79 -8.03 20.27
N ASN A 210 6.68 -7.58 21.18
CA ASN A 210 7.57 -6.46 20.89
C ASN A 210 8.59 -6.81 19.80
N VAL A 211 8.93 -8.09 19.64
CA VAL A 211 9.72 -8.58 18.51
C VAL A 211 8.97 -9.75 17.88
N VAL A 212 8.76 -9.66 16.55
CA VAL A 212 8.13 -10.70 15.73
C VAL A 212 9.16 -11.22 14.75
N LYS A 213 9.61 -12.47 14.89
CA LYS A 213 10.58 -13.09 13.97
C LYS A 213 9.92 -14.13 13.09
N LEU A 214 10.24 -14.09 11.82
CA LEU A 214 9.67 -14.93 10.78
C LEU A 214 10.77 -15.80 10.13
N ASP A 215 11.37 -16.69 10.94
CA ASP A 215 12.43 -17.60 10.47
C ASP A 215 11.89 -18.67 9.51
N ASN A 216 10.57 -18.74 9.32
CA ASN A 216 9.91 -19.50 8.25
C ASN A 216 10.28 -19.00 6.86
N PHE A 217 10.66 -17.74 6.69
CA PHE A 217 11.21 -17.21 5.44
C PHE A 217 12.74 -17.33 5.45
N ALA A 218 13.20 -18.54 5.19
CA ALA A 218 14.58 -18.97 5.39
C ALA A 218 15.63 -18.23 4.54
N TYR A 219 15.23 -17.44 3.55
CA TYR A 219 16.14 -16.68 2.70
C TYR A 219 16.45 -15.29 3.24
N ASN A 220 15.43 -14.57 3.68
CA ASN A 220 15.55 -13.17 4.11
C ASN A 220 15.43 -12.99 5.63
N HIS A 221 14.94 -13.99 6.39
CA HIS A 221 14.79 -13.97 7.86
C HIS A 221 14.25 -12.63 8.36
N PRO A 222 13.03 -12.22 7.96
CA PRO A 222 12.52 -10.91 8.33
C PRO A 222 12.08 -10.91 9.79
N TRP A 223 12.16 -9.73 10.41
CA TRP A 223 11.60 -9.49 11.73
C TRP A 223 11.08 -8.07 11.85
N PHE A 224 10.28 -7.85 12.89
CA PHE A 224 9.73 -6.56 13.25
C PHE A 224 10.06 -6.26 14.72
N GLU A 225 10.33 -4.99 15.01
CA GLU A 225 10.57 -4.49 16.37
C GLU A 225 9.61 -3.34 16.67
N TYR A 226 8.84 -3.48 17.76
CA TYR A 226 7.85 -2.49 18.19
C TYR A 226 8.53 -1.32 18.90
N ASN A 227 8.15 -0.12 18.52
CA ASN A 227 8.49 1.12 19.20
C ASN A 227 7.26 1.70 19.91
N ALA A 228 7.25 1.71 21.23
CA ALA A 228 6.13 2.19 22.02
C ALA A 228 5.91 3.72 21.94
N GLU A 229 6.93 4.49 21.52
CA GLU A 229 6.82 5.94 21.37
C GLU A 229 6.09 6.31 20.08
N THR A 230 6.43 5.65 18.96
CA THR A 230 5.78 5.85 17.64
C THR A 230 4.57 4.97 17.46
N LYS A 231 4.44 3.89 18.26
CA LYS A 231 3.40 2.86 18.17
C LYS A 231 3.45 2.04 16.86
N GLU A 232 4.60 1.98 16.23
CA GLU A 232 4.87 1.28 14.98
C GLU A 232 5.84 0.12 15.18
N TYR A 233 5.81 -0.82 14.26
CA TYR A 233 6.82 -1.86 14.09
C TYR A 233 7.78 -1.45 12.99
N SER A 234 9.07 -1.37 13.31
CA SER A 234 10.15 -1.23 12.33
C SER A 234 10.48 -2.58 11.72
N ARG A 235 10.58 -2.64 10.38
CA ARG A 235 10.88 -3.88 9.67
C ARG A 235 12.36 -4.05 9.38
N PHE A 236 12.81 -5.29 9.46
CA PHE A 236 14.18 -5.74 9.13
C PHE A 236 14.14 -6.98 8.23
N GLN A 237 15.20 -7.18 7.45
CA GLN A 237 15.47 -8.42 6.70
C GLN A 237 16.95 -8.47 6.32
N PHE A 238 17.48 -9.64 5.96
CA PHE A 238 18.91 -9.80 5.60
C PHE A 238 19.87 -9.26 6.66
N ASN A 239 19.51 -9.37 7.94
CA ASN A 239 20.24 -8.85 9.11
C ASN A 239 20.46 -7.32 9.10
N ALA A 240 19.56 -6.55 8.45
CA ALA A 240 19.64 -5.10 8.35
C ALA A 240 18.25 -4.47 8.37
N PRO A 241 18.12 -3.16 8.65
CA PRO A 241 16.89 -2.43 8.44
C PRO A 241 16.40 -2.59 6.99
N HIS A 242 15.10 -2.86 6.82
CA HIS A 242 14.48 -2.88 5.50
C HIS A 242 14.11 -1.46 5.11
N ILE A 243 14.83 -0.89 4.14
CA ILE A 243 14.67 0.50 3.74
C ILE A 243 13.99 0.63 2.37
N ASP A 244 13.31 1.74 2.14
CA ASP A 244 12.89 2.16 0.79
C ASP A 244 14.06 2.83 0.08
N GLN A 245 14.31 2.47 -1.18
CA GLN A 245 15.44 3.01 -1.94
C GLN A 245 15.26 4.47 -2.36
N ASN A 246 14.01 4.95 -2.50
CA ASN A 246 13.75 6.34 -2.90
C ASN A 246 14.08 7.33 -1.78
N THR A 247 13.77 6.96 -0.53
CA THR A 247 13.86 7.85 0.63
C THR A 247 15.03 7.52 1.56
N GLY A 248 15.45 6.24 1.60
CA GLY A 248 16.38 5.72 2.59
C GLY A 248 15.75 5.48 3.96
N ASN A 249 14.45 5.72 4.13
CA ASN A 249 13.75 5.48 5.38
C ASN A 249 13.55 3.98 5.61
N GLN A 250 13.56 3.58 6.88
CA GLN A 250 13.19 2.22 7.27
C GLN A 250 11.67 2.04 7.15
N LEU A 251 11.23 0.89 6.62
CA LEU A 251 9.82 0.55 6.52
C LEU A 251 9.23 0.29 7.91
N THR A 252 8.03 0.80 8.13
CA THR A 252 7.25 0.64 9.37
C THR A 252 5.81 0.23 9.07
N CYS A 253 5.13 -0.30 10.09
CA CYS A 253 3.69 -0.56 10.05
C CYS A 253 3.08 -0.53 11.45
N GLU A 254 1.80 -0.24 11.55
CA GLU A 254 1.00 -0.30 12.78
C GLU A 254 0.48 -1.69 13.08
N ASN A 255 0.18 -2.46 12.02
CA ASN A 255 -0.47 -3.75 12.10
C ASN A 255 0.33 -4.82 11.35
N ILE A 256 0.38 -6.01 11.94
CA ILE A 256 0.94 -7.20 11.29
C ILE A 256 -0.12 -8.30 11.38
N ILE A 257 -0.43 -8.94 10.26
CA ILE A 257 -1.27 -10.12 10.18
C ILE A 257 -0.40 -11.29 9.72
N LEU A 258 -0.33 -12.34 10.52
CA LEU A 258 0.24 -13.61 10.10
C LEU A 258 -0.92 -14.49 9.64
N GLN A 259 -1.05 -14.72 8.35
CA GLN A 259 -2.07 -15.60 7.78
C GLN A 259 -1.44 -16.97 7.52
N TYR A 260 -1.90 -17.98 8.24
CA TYR A 260 -1.43 -19.35 8.09
C TYR A 260 -2.21 -20.05 6.97
N SER A 261 -1.50 -20.52 5.96
CA SER A 261 -2.12 -21.10 4.75
C SER A 261 -1.55 -22.47 4.42
N ASN A 262 -2.42 -23.37 3.98
CA ASN A 262 -1.99 -24.61 3.36
C ASN A 262 -1.42 -24.33 1.96
N TYR A 263 -0.63 -25.27 1.46
CA TYR A 263 -0.13 -25.21 0.11
C TYR A 263 0.15 -26.59 -0.44
N VAL A 264 0.23 -26.70 -1.76
CA VAL A 264 0.80 -27.85 -2.47
C VAL A 264 1.71 -27.34 -3.59
N PRO A 265 2.86 -27.97 -3.85
CA PRO A 265 3.63 -27.64 -5.04
C PRO A 265 2.85 -27.99 -6.30
N TYR A 266 2.83 -27.08 -7.27
CA TYR A 266 2.27 -27.36 -8.60
C TYR A 266 3.12 -28.33 -9.39
N ASP A 267 4.45 -28.23 -9.24
CA ASP A 267 5.40 -28.99 -10.03
C ASP A 267 6.78 -29.13 -9.31
N PRO A 268 7.69 -29.96 -9.84
CA PRO A 268 9.03 -30.12 -9.28
C PRO A 268 9.93 -28.86 -9.32
N ASN A 269 9.54 -27.80 -10.03
CA ASN A 269 10.27 -26.52 -10.03
C ASN A 269 9.97 -25.69 -8.79
N GLY A 270 9.03 -26.12 -7.94
CA GLY A 270 8.71 -25.50 -6.67
C GLY A 270 7.72 -24.37 -6.76
N TYR A 271 6.98 -24.22 -7.87
CA TYR A 271 5.84 -23.32 -7.92
C TYR A 271 4.78 -23.76 -6.91
N LEU A 272 4.24 -22.81 -6.16
CA LEU A 272 3.31 -23.08 -5.06
C LEU A 272 1.87 -22.80 -5.48
N ASN A 273 0.96 -23.70 -5.12
CA ASN A 273 -0.46 -23.46 -5.04
C ASN A 273 -0.78 -23.17 -3.57
N VAL A 274 -0.78 -21.90 -3.20
CA VAL A 274 -1.13 -21.45 -1.84
C VAL A 274 -2.65 -21.41 -1.73
N ASP A 275 -3.17 -22.05 -0.69
CA ASP A 275 -4.60 -22.04 -0.42
C ASP A 275 -5.01 -20.67 0.13
N THR A 276 -5.80 -19.95 -0.66
CA THR A 276 -6.30 -18.62 -0.32
C THR A 276 -7.79 -18.61 0.01
N GLN A 277 -8.44 -19.78 0.09
CA GLN A 277 -9.90 -19.83 0.20
C GLN A 277 -10.42 -20.70 1.36
N SER A 278 -9.73 -21.77 1.73
CA SER A 278 -10.30 -22.76 2.68
C SER A 278 -10.44 -22.27 4.11
N GLY A 279 -9.90 -21.07 4.42
CA GLY A 279 -9.80 -20.56 5.77
C GLY A 279 -8.60 -21.16 6.53
N GLY A 280 -8.31 -20.61 7.68
CA GLY A 280 -7.18 -21.07 8.49
C GLY A 280 -7.00 -20.23 9.75
N GLU A 281 -5.99 -20.59 10.51
CA GLU A 281 -5.56 -19.85 11.71
C GLU A 281 -4.59 -18.73 11.33
N GLY A 282 -4.31 -17.84 12.31
CA GLY A 282 -3.35 -16.76 12.14
C GLY A 282 -3.08 -16.01 13.42
N LYS A 283 -2.41 -14.89 13.31
CA LYS A 283 -2.21 -13.95 14.41
C LYS A 283 -2.44 -12.52 13.93
N TYR A 284 -3.10 -11.73 14.76
CA TYR A 284 -3.13 -10.29 14.63
C TYR A 284 -2.20 -9.67 15.68
N ILE A 285 -1.35 -8.76 15.23
CA ILE A 285 -0.30 -8.16 16.03
C ILE A 285 -0.35 -6.65 15.87
N THR A 286 -0.47 -5.94 16.98
CA THR A 286 -0.42 -4.47 17.03
C THR A 286 -0.06 -4.04 18.46
N ARG A 287 0.47 -2.84 18.63
CA ARG A 287 0.77 -2.23 19.94
C ARG A 287 1.62 -3.12 20.88
N GLY A 288 2.55 -3.89 20.32
CA GLY A 288 3.44 -4.76 21.10
C GLY A 288 2.76 -6.04 21.62
N LYS A 289 1.58 -6.36 21.13
CA LYS A 289 0.77 -7.49 21.55
C LYS A 289 0.30 -8.32 20.35
N ALA A 290 -0.01 -9.61 20.59
CA ALA A 290 -0.55 -10.52 19.59
C ALA A 290 -1.70 -11.35 20.18
N ILE A 291 -2.73 -11.57 19.37
CA ILE A 291 -3.80 -12.53 19.62
C ILE A 291 -3.86 -13.57 18.52
N ASP A 292 -4.43 -14.73 18.83
CA ASP A 292 -4.79 -15.71 17.81
C ASP A 292 -6.05 -15.25 17.09
N ILE A 293 -6.08 -15.47 15.79
CA ILE A 293 -7.20 -15.19 14.90
C ILE A 293 -7.46 -16.38 13.99
N HIS A 294 -8.63 -16.41 13.39
CA HIS A 294 -8.89 -17.27 12.24
C HIS A 294 -9.37 -16.43 11.08
N TRP A 295 -9.09 -16.88 9.86
CA TRP A 295 -9.51 -16.22 8.64
C TRP A 295 -10.46 -17.10 7.84
N THR A 296 -11.37 -16.45 7.12
CA THR A 296 -12.33 -17.09 6.22
C THR A 296 -12.40 -16.32 4.91
N LYS A 297 -12.84 -16.99 3.85
CA LYS A 297 -13.05 -16.37 2.54
C LYS A 297 -14.16 -17.12 1.80
N ASP A 298 -15.20 -16.42 1.38
CA ASP A 298 -16.37 -17.03 0.76
C ASP A 298 -16.10 -17.63 -0.62
N SER A 299 -15.17 -17.05 -1.36
CA SER A 299 -14.76 -17.54 -2.68
C SER A 299 -13.32 -17.15 -2.97
N GLN A 300 -12.69 -17.77 -3.97
CA GLN A 300 -11.31 -17.44 -4.37
C GLN A 300 -11.11 -15.95 -4.72
N TRP A 301 -12.15 -15.31 -5.25
CA TRP A 301 -12.16 -13.89 -5.62
C TRP A 301 -12.89 -12.99 -4.60
N GLY A 302 -13.34 -13.54 -3.47
CA GLY A 302 -13.95 -12.79 -2.37
C GLY A 302 -12.91 -12.05 -1.53
N ILE A 303 -13.38 -11.43 -0.45
CA ILE A 303 -12.56 -10.75 0.55
C ILE A 303 -12.23 -11.74 1.67
N THR A 304 -10.99 -11.69 2.16
CA THR A 304 -10.57 -12.42 3.36
C THR A 304 -11.02 -11.64 4.60
N HIS A 305 -11.73 -12.32 5.50
CA HIS A 305 -12.16 -11.79 6.79
C HIS A 305 -11.37 -12.43 7.92
N TYR A 306 -10.99 -11.64 8.92
CA TYR A 306 -10.20 -12.07 10.06
C TYR A 306 -11.01 -11.90 11.34
N TYR A 307 -11.08 -12.95 12.16
CA TYR A 307 -11.91 -13.00 13.38
C TYR A 307 -11.07 -13.38 14.59
N ASP A 308 -11.40 -12.81 15.74
CA ASP A 308 -10.83 -13.20 17.03
C ASP A 308 -11.44 -14.52 17.54
N SER A 309 -11.00 -14.96 18.74
CA SER A 309 -11.50 -16.18 19.40
C SER A 309 -12.99 -16.13 19.77
N ASN A 310 -13.61 -14.95 19.74
CA ASN A 310 -15.05 -14.76 20.00
C ASN A 310 -15.87 -14.68 18.70
N ASN A 311 -15.27 -14.95 17.53
CA ASN A 311 -15.85 -14.73 16.21
C ASN A 311 -16.28 -13.27 15.96
N GLN A 312 -15.57 -12.31 16.54
CA GLN A 312 -15.71 -10.90 16.19
C GLN A 312 -14.65 -10.54 15.17
N GLU A 313 -15.07 -9.87 14.08
CA GLU A 313 -14.13 -9.40 13.08
C GLU A 313 -13.17 -8.40 13.72
N ILE A 314 -11.86 -8.58 13.47
CA ILE A 314 -10.84 -7.73 14.09
C ILE A 314 -10.92 -6.30 13.54
N GLN A 315 -10.57 -5.33 14.37
CA GLN A 315 -10.42 -3.94 13.98
C GLN A 315 -8.95 -3.57 14.01
N LEU A 316 -8.42 -3.13 12.88
CA LEU A 316 -7.05 -2.66 12.76
C LEU A 316 -6.92 -1.25 13.33
N ASN A 317 -5.76 -0.92 13.88
CA ASN A 317 -5.44 0.49 14.13
C ASN A 317 -5.24 1.23 12.79
N PRO A 318 -5.71 2.48 12.64
CA PRO A 318 -5.37 3.27 11.46
C PRO A 318 -3.85 3.33 11.25
N GLY A 319 -3.44 3.16 9.99
CA GLY A 319 -2.04 3.08 9.58
C GLY A 319 -1.76 1.89 8.67
N LYS A 320 -0.48 1.64 8.40
CA LYS A 320 -0.03 0.61 7.46
C LYS A 320 -0.19 -0.80 8.03
N THR A 321 -0.50 -1.74 7.15
CA THR A 321 -0.64 -3.16 7.50
C THR A 321 0.32 -4.02 6.70
N TRP A 322 1.02 -4.93 7.38
CA TRP A 322 1.83 -5.97 6.76
C TRP A 322 1.16 -7.33 6.93
N VAL A 323 0.92 -8.04 5.82
CA VAL A 323 0.31 -9.38 5.82
C VAL A 323 1.36 -10.39 5.39
N GLU A 324 1.71 -11.30 6.29
CA GLU A 324 2.70 -12.35 6.11
C GLU A 324 1.99 -13.69 5.86
N ILE A 325 2.14 -14.24 4.68
CA ILE A 325 1.56 -15.55 4.32
C ILE A 325 2.53 -16.64 4.78
N VAL A 326 2.22 -17.22 5.92
CA VAL A 326 3.03 -18.28 6.56
C VAL A 326 2.49 -19.63 6.17
N LEU A 327 3.31 -20.50 5.57
CA LEU A 327 2.90 -21.84 5.23
C LEU A 327 2.75 -22.70 6.50
N ASN A 328 1.69 -23.49 6.58
CA ASN A 328 1.31 -24.23 7.81
C ASN A 328 2.40 -25.17 8.35
N ASP A 329 3.25 -25.72 7.48
CA ASP A 329 4.37 -26.59 7.88
C ASP A 329 5.54 -25.83 8.51
N SER A 330 5.55 -24.49 8.41
CA SER A 330 6.62 -23.61 8.90
C SER A 330 6.20 -22.68 10.04
N VAL A 331 4.95 -22.75 10.50
CA VAL A 331 4.42 -21.91 11.61
C VAL A 331 5.27 -22.00 12.87
N GLY A 332 5.84 -23.19 13.16
CA GLY A 332 6.73 -23.39 14.33
C GLY A 332 8.03 -22.58 14.28
N SER A 333 8.38 -21.96 13.15
CA SER A 333 9.54 -21.07 12.99
C SER A 333 9.19 -19.59 13.16
N VAL A 334 7.94 -19.26 13.53
CA VAL A 334 7.52 -17.91 13.96
C VAL A 334 7.74 -17.78 15.47
N SER A 335 8.36 -16.70 15.91
CA SER A 335 8.53 -16.42 17.33
C SER A 335 8.13 -14.99 17.69
N LEU A 336 7.49 -14.86 18.87
CA LEU A 336 7.08 -13.59 19.47
C LEU A 336 7.83 -13.39 20.78
N GLN A 337 8.29 -12.15 21.06
CA GLN A 337 9.03 -11.78 22.26
C GLN A 337 8.49 -10.51 22.90
#